data_8a47fd72b60f9418cfb895c8b305e0a2
#
_entry.id   8a47fd72b60f9418cfb895c8b305e0a2
#
_cell.length_a   1.000
_cell.length_b   1.000
_cell.length_c   1.000
_cell.angle_alpha   90.00
_cell.angle_beta   90.00
_cell.angle_gamma   90.00
#
_symmetry.space_group_name_H-M   'P 1'
#
loop_
_entity.id
_entity.type
_entity.pdbx_description
1 polymer ?
#
loop_
_entity_poly.entity_id
_entity_poly.type
_entity_poly.pdbx_seq_one_letter_code
_entity_poly.pdbx_strand_id
1 'polypeptide(L)'
;MAFYRVSPIGTTKTWLGFTGLVLCALLLPAVLYLTIPDNDGETIPVTLGLESADWAVPVTDQHDTKLECPGTVSLLEQSGTWTCGVNRIAVTSKIIESGREPERTFRRAIRGHLQEIMDIDYQIKELGNIRYSQMERLSRQGQDESQTVLILTGTGDKDGKSLLVTVTGAPIQRQPLAELLMTNLVREDRHLQGDNVDYAAAARIVADSGAADIAAGNPDADGG
;
A
#
# COMPACT_ATOMS: atom_id res chain seq x y z
N MET A 1 1.08 6.57 70.70
CA MET A 1 1.16 6.03 69.34
C MET A 1 -0.24 5.57 68.94
N ALA A 2 -0.91 6.26 68.04
CA ALA A 2 -2.25 5.91 67.60
C ALA A 2 -2.15 4.92 66.42
N PHE A 3 -2.62 3.70 66.62
CA PHE A 3 -2.73 2.72 65.56
C PHE A 3 -3.99 3.01 64.75
N TYR A 4 -3.83 3.47 63.51
CA TYR A 4 -4.89 3.53 62.55
C TYR A 4 -5.33 2.13 62.16
N ARG A 5 -6.49 1.65 62.66
CA ARG A 5 -7.16 0.46 62.15
C ARG A 5 -7.85 0.83 60.85
N VAL A 6 -7.25 0.45 59.73
CA VAL A 6 -7.94 0.50 58.45
C VAL A 6 -9.01 -0.59 58.43
N SER A 7 -10.25 -0.24 58.58
CA SER A 7 -11.36 -1.17 58.38
C SER A 7 -11.46 -1.53 56.90
N PRO A 8 -11.53 -2.80 56.51
CA PRO A 8 -11.70 -3.17 55.11
C PRO A 8 -13.03 -2.62 54.59
N ILE A 9 -12.95 -1.60 53.77
CA ILE A 9 -14.10 -0.97 53.11
C ILE A 9 -14.50 -1.87 51.96
N GLY A 10 -15.42 -2.79 52.22
CA GLY A 10 -16.05 -3.58 51.15
C GLY A 10 -16.54 -4.94 51.65
N THR A 11 -17.81 -5.17 51.54
CA THR A 11 -18.38 -6.50 51.72
C THR A 11 -17.94 -7.37 50.54
N THR A 12 -17.86 -8.70 50.75
CA THR A 12 -17.53 -9.68 49.68
C THR A 12 -18.37 -9.48 48.43
N LYS A 13 -19.58 -8.97 48.56
CA LYS A 13 -20.51 -8.65 47.46
C LYS A 13 -20.01 -7.48 46.59
N THR A 14 -19.41 -6.44 47.20
CA THR A 14 -18.83 -5.29 46.48
C THR A 14 -17.57 -5.71 45.70
N TRP A 15 -16.75 -6.58 46.26
CA TRP A 15 -15.59 -7.13 45.60
C TRP A 15 -15.95 -8.03 44.39
N LEU A 16 -16.96 -8.89 44.55
CA LEU A 16 -17.48 -9.71 43.45
C LEU A 16 -18.06 -8.86 42.31
N GLY A 17 -18.79 -7.80 42.65
CA GLY A 17 -19.32 -6.85 41.65
C GLY A 17 -18.21 -6.14 40.87
N PHE A 18 -17.19 -5.65 41.59
CA PHE A 18 -16.04 -4.98 40.95
C PHE A 18 -15.23 -5.94 40.04
N THR A 19 -14.96 -7.16 40.55
CA THR A 19 -14.24 -8.18 39.74
C THR A 19 -15.04 -8.57 38.50
N GLY A 20 -16.35 -8.73 38.62
CA GLY A 20 -17.22 -9.02 37.47
C GLY A 20 -17.20 -7.91 36.42
N LEU A 21 -17.25 -6.65 36.87
CA LEU A 21 -17.20 -5.50 35.97
C LEU A 21 -15.84 -5.39 35.23
N VAL A 22 -14.75 -5.60 35.95
CA VAL A 22 -13.41 -5.61 35.35
C VAL A 22 -13.26 -6.75 34.35
N LEU A 23 -13.77 -7.94 34.70
CA LEU A 23 -13.70 -9.09 33.80
C LEU A 23 -14.56 -8.88 32.54
N CYS A 24 -15.75 -8.29 32.70
CA CYS A 24 -16.60 -7.91 31.58
C CYS A 24 -15.94 -6.88 30.67
N ALA A 25 -15.31 -5.85 31.24
CA ALA A 25 -14.59 -4.81 30.48
C ALA A 25 -13.38 -5.38 29.71
N LEU A 26 -12.69 -6.38 30.27
CA LEU A 26 -11.56 -7.04 29.61
C LEU A 26 -11.99 -8.05 28.55
N LEU A 27 -13.12 -8.75 28.74
CA LEU A 27 -13.61 -9.73 27.78
C LEU A 27 -14.43 -9.11 26.63
N LEU A 28 -15.03 -7.94 26.85
CA LEU A 28 -15.88 -7.28 25.87
C LEU A 28 -15.16 -7.02 24.52
N PRO A 29 -13.92 -6.50 24.47
CA PRO A 29 -13.21 -6.34 23.20
C PRO A 29 -12.89 -7.68 22.52
N ALA A 30 -12.59 -8.73 23.29
CA ALA A 30 -12.33 -10.06 22.72
C ALA A 30 -13.62 -10.68 22.13
N VAL A 31 -14.76 -10.52 22.82
CA VAL A 31 -16.06 -10.99 22.33
C VAL A 31 -16.48 -10.19 21.09
N LEU A 32 -16.29 -8.87 21.08
CA LEU A 32 -16.56 -8.04 19.91
C LEU A 32 -15.69 -8.45 18.73
N TYR A 33 -14.40 -8.71 18.94
CA TYR A 33 -13.50 -9.17 17.90
C TYR A 33 -13.92 -10.53 17.29
N LEU A 34 -14.46 -11.43 18.11
CA LEU A 34 -14.94 -12.74 17.65
C LEU A 34 -16.34 -12.69 16.99
N THR A 35 -17.14 -11.69 17.32
CA THR A 35 -18.52 -11.57 16.81
C THR A 35 -18.66 -10.61 15.63
N ILE A 36 -17.72 -9.68 15.47
CA ILE A 36 -17.68 -8.85 14.27
C ILE A 36 -17.12 -9.75 13.15
N PRO A 37 -17.94 -10.11 12.14
CA PRO A 37 -17.41 -10.84 11.00
C PRO A 37 -16.28 -9.99 10.41
N ASP A 38 -15.17 -10.63 10.02
CA ASP A 38 -14.17 -10.00 9.19
C ASP A 38 -14.91 -9.41 8.00
N ASN A 39 -15.09 -8.10 8.04
CA ASN A 39 -15.75 -7.39 6.97
C ASN A 39 -14.74 -7.43 5.81
N ASP A 40 -14.82 -8.47 4.99
CA ASP A 40 -14.18 -8.47 3.68
C ASP A 40 -14.78 -7.24 2.99
N GLY A 41 -14.01 -6.14 3.03
CA GLY A 41 -14.48 -4.80 2.72
C GLY A 41 -15.37 -4.77 1.48
N GLU A 42 -16.28 -3.83 1.42
CA GLU A 42 -17.13 -3.64 0.24
C GLU A 42 -16.24 -3.62 -1.02
N THR A 43 -16.63 -4.38 -2.04
CA THR A 43 -15.92 -4.38 -3.32
C THR A 43 -16.13 -3.04 -3.98
N ILE A 44 -15.07 -2.28 -4.12
CA ILE A 44 -15.06 -0.94 -4.70
C ILE A 44 -14.07 -0.87 -5.86
N PRO A 45 -14.29 0.02 -6.83
CA PRO A 45 -13.33 0.27 -7.89
C PRO A 45 -11.98 0.72 -7.33
N VAL A 46 -10.90 0.12 -7.83
CA VAL A 46 -9.54 0.56 -7.50
C VAL A 46 -9.26 1.87 -8.20
N THR A 47 -9.06 2.92 -7.40
CA THR A 47 -8.75 4.26 -7.91
C THR A 47 -7.50 4.77 -7.21
N LEU A 48 -6.42 4.95 -7.95
CA LEU A 48 -5.17 5.46 -7.41
C LEU A 48 -5.31 6.97 -7.15
N GLY A 49 -4.88 7.39 -5.97
CA GLY A 49 -5.11 8.76 -5.52
C GLY A 49 -6.50 8.95 -4.93
N LEU A 50 -7.01 10.17 -4.97
CA LEU A 50 -8.29 10.52 -4.38
C LEU A 50 -8.95 11.68 -5.12
N GLU A 51 -10.24 11.57 -5.40
CA GLU A 51 -11.01 12.64 -6.06
C GLU A 51 -11.00 13.95 -5.25
N SER A 52 -11.08 13.86 -3.93
CA SER A 52 -11.04 15.04 -3.05
C SER A 52 -9.69 15.77 -3.04
N ALA A 53 -8.64 15.15 -3.55
CA ALA A 53 -7.32 15.74 -3.72
C ALA A 53 -7.05 16.15 -5.19
N ASP A 54 -8.09 16.19 -6.02
CA ASP A 54 -8.06 16.52 -7.44
C ASP A 54 -7.15 15.62 -8.28
N TRP A 55 -6.86 14.42 -7.81
CA TRP A 55 -6.08 13.46 -8.57
C TRP A 55 -6.54 12.04 -8.29
N ALA A 56 -7.29 11.49 -9.22
CA ALA A 56 -7.86 10.16 -9.14
C ALA A 56 -7.64 9.43 -10.47
N VAL A 57 -6.90 8.35 -10.46
CA VAL A 57 -6.59 7.52 -11.62
C VAL A 57 -7.33 6.20 -11.49
N PRO A 58 -8.43 5.98 -12.21
CA PRO A 58 -9.12 4.70 -12.19
C PRO A 58 -8.26 3.62 -12.81
N VAL A 59 -8.14 2.47 -12.13
CA VAL A 59 -7.41 1.33 -12.65
C VAL A 59 -8.32 0.53 -13.57
N THR A 60 -7.91 0.43 -14.83
CA THR A 60 -8.65 -0.33 -15.85
C THR A 60 -7.74 -1.37 -16.50
N ASP A 61 -8.34 -2.44 -17.01
CA ASP A 61 -7.65 -3.43 -17.83
C ASP A 61 -7.52 -2.97 -19.29
N GLN A 62 -6.99 -3.83 -20.16
CA GLN A 62 -6.86 -3.57 -21.60
C GLN A 62 -8.20 -3.44 -22.36
N HIS A 63 -9.31 -3.76 -21.71
CA HIS A 63 -10.68 -3.62 -22.25
C HIS A 63 -11.43 -2.45 -21.60
N ASP A 64 -10.73 -1.54 -20.92
CA ASP A 64 -11.27 -0.44 -20.13
C ASP A 64 -12.25 -0.87 -19.02
N THR A 65 -12.20 -2.15 -18.60
CA THR A 65 -12.99 -2.64 -17.48
C THR A 65 -12.30 -2.22 -16.18
N LYS A 66 -13.07 -1.58 -15.29
CA LYS A 66 -12.55 -1.15 -13.99
C LYS A 66 -12.17 -2.35 -13.13
N LEU A 67 -11.00 -2.29 -12.53
CA LEU A 67 -10.58 -3.26 -11.52
C LEU A 67 -11.36 -3.00 -10.23
N GLU A 68 -12.03 -4.01 -9.71
CA GLU A 68 -12.79 -3.94 -8.46
C GLU A 68 -12.19 -4.90 -7.45
N CYS A 69 -11.94 -4.39 -6.23
CA CYS A 69 -11.37 -5.18 -5.12
C CYS A 69 -12.04 -4.77 -3.79
N PRO A 70 -12.13 -5.68 -2.83
CA PRO A 70 -12.46 -5.32 -1.46
C PRO A 70 -11.48 -4.26 -0.94
N GLY A 71 -12.01 -3.16 -0.41
CA GLY A 71 -11.12 -2.08 0.00
C GLY A 71 -11.80 -1.00 0.83
N THR A 72 -10.99 -0.04 1.25
CA THR A 72 -11.41 1.14 1.99
C THR A 72 -10.69 2.38 1.49
N VAL A 73 -11.36 3.51 1.51
CA VAL A 73 -10.79 4.81 1.16
C VAL A 73 -10.86 5.73 2.37
N SER A 74 -9.72 6.26 2.78
CA SER A 74 -9.62 7.23 3.87
C SER A 74 -9.47 8.64 3.32
N LEU A 75 -10.48 9.47 3.54
CA LEU A 75 -10.45 10.88 3.14
C LEU A 75 -9.46 11.69 3.98
N LEU A 76 -9.28 11.31 5.26
CA LEU A 76 -8.38 12.02 6.19
C LEU A 76 -6.91 11.79 5.82
N GLU A 77 -6.56 10.58 5.42
CA GLU A 77 -5.19 10.21 5.07
C GLU A 77 -4.87 10.39 3.59
N GLN A 78 -5.86 10.78 2.79
CA GLN A 78 -5.76 10.85 1.34
C GLN A 78 -5.21 9.55 0.73
N SER A 79 -5.70 8.42 1.24
CA SER A 79 -5.21 7.09 0.90
C SER A 79 -6.36 6.12 0.61
N GLY A 80 -6.10 5.17 -0.27
CA GLY A 80 -6.94 4.02 -0.51
C GLY A 80 -6.14 2.74 -0.27
N THR A 81 -6.81 1.72 0.25
CA THR A 81 -6.23 0.39 0.45
C THR A 81 -7.20 -0.65 -0.06
N TRP A 82 -6.72 -1.57 -0.88
CA TRP A 82 -7.50 -2.64 -1.48
C TRP A 82 -6.79 -3.97 -1.30
N THR A 83 -7.56 -5.03 -1.23
CA THR A 83 -7.06 -6.41 -1.20
C THR A 83 -7.57 -7.13 -2.44
N CYS A 84 -6.71 -7.33 -3.43
CA CYS A 84 -7.10 -7.81 -4.74
C CYS A 84 -6.78 -9.30 -4.95
N GLY A 85 -7.69 -9.97 -5.63
CA GLY A 85 -7.54 -11.35 -6.07
C GLY A 85 -7.60 -12.38 -4.94
N VAL A 86 -7.59 -13.65 -5.34
CA VAL A 86 -7.68 -14.82 -4.44
C VAL A 86 -6.48 -14.87 -3.47
N ASN A 87 -5.36 -14.31 -3.88
CA ASN A 87 -4.10 -14.34 -3.11
C ASN A 87 -3.94 -13.12 -2.18
N ARG A 88 -4.99 -12.33 -2.01
CA ARG A 88 -5.06 -11.20 -1.07
C ARG A 88 -3.87 -10.23 -1.24
N ILE A 89 -3.58 -9.83 -2.47
CA ILE A 89 -2.52 -8.87 -2.76
C ILE A 89 -2.99 -7.49 -2.27
N ALA A 90 -2.22 -6.90 -1.37
CA ALA A 90 -2.54 -5.58 -0.85
C ALA A 90 -2.04 -4.49 -1.82
N VAL A 91 -2.94 -3.58 -2.18
CA VAL A 91 -2.64 -2.36 -2.95
C VAL A 91 -2.94 -1.18 -2.05
N THR A 92 -1.98 -0.29 -1.90
CA THR A 92 -2.20 0.99 -1.19
C THR A 92 -1.83 2.13 -2.12
N SER A 93 -2.67 3.14 -2.16
CA SER A 93 -2.43 4.36 -2.92
C SER A 93 -2.55 5.57 -2.02
N LYS A 94 -1.62 6.52 -2.14
CA LYS A 94 -1.60 7.74 -1.34
C LYS A 94 -1.05 8.91 -2.15
N ILE A 95 -1.64 10.09 -1.96
CA ILE A 95 -1.08 11.34 -2.48
C ILE A 95 -0.13 11.90 -1.43
N ILE A 96 1.07 12.24 -1.86
CA ILE A 96 2.11 12.84 -1.03
C ILE A 96 2.60 14.14 -1.66
N GLU A 97 3.15 15.03 -0.86
CA GLU A 97 3.79 16.23 -1.37
C GLU A 97 5.12 15.88 -2.04
N SER A 98 5.31 16.35 -3.27
CA SER A 98 6.57 16.25 -4.00
C SER A 98 7.58 17.25 -3.47
N GLY A 99 8.77 16.78 -3.14
CA GLY A 99 9.93 17.65 -2.97
C GLY A 99 10.47 18.12 -4.34
N ARG A 100 11.39 19.10 -4.31
CA ARG A 100 12.08 19.56 -5.53
C ARG A 100 12.90 18.48 -6.24
N GLU A 101 13.31 17.45 -5.49
CA GLU A 101 14.10 16.33 -6.00
C GLU A 101 13.23 15.05 -5.96
N PRO A 102 12.75 14.56 -7.11
CA PRO A 102 11.87 13.39 -7.18
C PRO A 102 12.49 12.12 -6.58
N GLU A 103 13.79 11.89 -6.76
CA GLU A 103 14.48 10.74 -6.16
C GLU A 103 14.49 10.81 -4.63
N ARG A 104 14.72 11.99 -4.07
CA ARG A 104 14.68 12.20 -2.63
C ARG A 104 13.27 11.99 -2.06
N THR A 105 12.25 12.41 -2.80
CA THR A 105 10.85 12.15 -2.48
C THR A 105 10.56 10.65 -2.46
N PHE A 106 11.03 9.92 -3.47
CA PHE A 106 10.90 8.47 -3.56
C PHE A 106 11.57 7.76 -2.36
N ARG A 107 12.85 8.09 -2.08
CA ARG A 107 13.58 7.52 -0.94
C ARG A 107 12.92 7.82 0.41
N ARG A 108 12.34 9.01 0.57
CA ARG A 108 11.60 9.39 1.79
C ARG A 108 10.30 8.60 1.90
N ALA A 109 9.56 8.44 0.81
CA ALA A 109 8.32 7.68 0.77
C ALA A 109 8.55 6.21 1.13
N ILE A 110 9.59 5.57 0.57
CA ILE A 110 9.98 4.21 0.93
C ILE A 110 10.27 4.11 2.43
N ARG A 111 11.12 4.98 2.97
CA ARG A 111 11.47 4.96 4.39
C ARG A 111 10.27 5.17 5.31
N GLY A 112 9.39 6.09 4.95
CA GLY A 112 8.17 6.37 5.72
C GLY A 112 7.16 5.22 5.68
N HIS A 113 7.08 4.51 4.56
CA HIS A 113 6.15 3.40 4.39
C HIS A 113 6.65 2.11 5.04
N LEU A 114 7.93 1.82 4.96
CA LEU A 114 8.52 0.60 5.54
C LEU A 114 8.69 0.67 7.05
N GLN A 115 8.56 1.85 7.68
CA GLN A 115 8.72 2.10 9.13
C GLN A 115 9.98 1.46 9.77
N GLU A 116 10.82 0.83 9.00
CA GLU A 116 12.06 0.19 9.44
C GLU A 116 13.24 0.87 8.77
N ILE A 117 14.19 1.29 9.59
CA ILE A 117 15.52 1.73 9.16
C ILE A 117 16.28 0.44 8.79
N MET A 118 15.94 -0.14 7.66
CA MET A 118 16.77 -1.20 7.07
C MET A 118 17.56 -0.59 5.92
N ASP A 119 18.86 -0.82 5.91
CA ASP A 119 19.69 -0.71 4.71
C ASP A 119 19.28 -1.81 3.72
N ILE A 120 18.09 -1.66 3.14
CA ILE A 120 17.68 -2.51 2.04
C ILE A 120 18.29 -1.88 0.79
N ASP A 121 19.16 -2.62 0.15
CA ASP A 121 19.66 -2.23 -1.17
C ASP A 121 18.51 -2.38 -2.18
N TYR A 122 18.01 -1.27 -2.68
CA TYR A 122 16.94 -1.25 -3.67
C TYR A 122 17.36 -0.37 -4.84
N GLN A 123 17.14 -0.88 -6.03
CA GLN A 123 17.40 -0.14 -7.26
C GLN A 123 16.18 0.71 -7.62
N ILE A 124 16.40 1.99 -7.84
CA ILE A 124 15.38 2.90 -8.35
C ILE A 124 15.47 2.88 -9.87
N LYS A 125 14.35 2.50 -10.51
CA LYS A 125 14.19 2.54 -11.95
C LYS A 125 13.26 3.68 -12.32
N GLU A 126 13.47 4.25 -13.51
CA GLU A 126 12.72 5.41 -13.99
C GLU A 126 12.08 5.13 -15.34
N LEU A 127 10.83 5.55 -15.48
CA LEU A 127 10.08 5.50 -16.74
C LEU A 127 9.23 6.78 -16.84
N GLY A 128 9.68 7.75 -17.65
CA GLY A 128 9.05 9.07 -17.67
C GLY A 128 9.12 9.77 -16.31
N ASN A 129 7.98 10.22 -15.80
CA ASN A 129 7.87 10.79 -14.45
C ASN A 129 7.58 9.74 -13.37
N ILE A 130 7.61 8.45 -13.74
CA ILE A 130 7.38 7.34 -12.83
C ILE A 130 8.73 6.82 -12.34
N ARG A 131 8.85 6.68 -11.01
CA ARG A 131 9.94 5.94 -10.35
C ARG A 131 9.39 4.72 -9.69
N TYR A 132 10.10 3.62 -9.81
CA TYR A 132 9.66 2.37 -9.20
C TYR A 132 10.84 1.57 -8.64
N SER A 133 10.53 0.73 -7.68
CA SER A 133 11.46 -0.21 -7.08
C SER A 133 10.72 -1.48 -6.67
N GLN A 134 11.40 -2.60 -6.83
CA GLN A 134 10.95 -3.89 -6.31
C GLN A 134 11.86 -4.25 -5.14
N MET A 135 11.24 -4.57 -4.01
CA MET A 135 11.94 -4.92 -2.78
C MET A 135 11.48 -6.29 -2.32
N GLU A 136 12.43 -7.15 -2.05
CA GLU A 136 12.18 -8.43 -1.43
C GLU A 136 12.41 -8.27 0.07
N ARG A 137 11.39 -8.55 0.86
CA ARG A 137 11.46 -8.52 2.30
C ARG A 137 11.47 -9.94 2.83
N LEU A 138 12.54 -10.31 3.50
CA LEU A 138 12.55 -11.50 4.32
C LEU A 138 11.72 -11.21 5.57
N SER A 139 10.48 -11.69 5.58
CA SER A 139 9.65 -11.60 6.78
C SER A 139 10.29 -12.41 7.92
N ARG A 140 10.27 -11.87 9.14
CA ARG A 140 10.67 -12.58 10.34
C ARG A 140 9.88 -13.89 10.58
N GLN A 141 8.76 -14.06 9.89
CA GLN A 141 7.89 -15.25 9.97
C GLN A 141 8.10 -16.24 8.83
N GLY A 142 9.15 -16.07 8.00
CA GLY A 142 9.47 -17.01 6.92
C GLY A 142 8.54 -16.97 5.71
N GLN A 143 7.67 -15.98 5.61
CA GLN A 143 6.91 -15.71 4.40
C GLN A 143 7.68 -14.65 3.59
N ASP A 144 8.05 -14.99 2.37
CA ASP A 144 8.68 -14.07 1.42
C ASP A 144 7.64 -13.03 0.96
N GLU A 145 7.50 -11.96 1.72
CA GLU A 145 6.72 -10.81 1.32
C GLU A 145 7.59 -9.90 0.46
N SER A 146 7.21 -9.72 -0.76
CA SER A 146 7.85 -8.76 -1.64
C SER A 146 6.93 -7.58 -1.90
N GLN A 147 7.51 -6.42 -2.11
CA GLN A 147 6.80 -5.18 -2.32
C GLN A 147 7.28 -4.46 -3.57
N THR A 148 6.34 -3.95 -4.37
CA THR A 148 6.63 -3.00 -5.44
C THR A 148 6.14 -1.63 -5.02
N VAL A 149 7.00 -0.65 -5.10
CA VAL A 149 6.68 0.76 -4.85
C VAL A 149 6.79 1.52 -6.17
N LEU A 150 5.74 2.24 -6.50
CA LEU A 150 5.59 3.06 -7.70
C LEU A 150 5.29 4.49 -7.25
N ILE A 151 5.95 5.49 -7.84
CA ILE A 151 5.62 6.89 -7.63
C ILE A 151 5.52 7.58 -8.99
N LEU A 152 4.37 8.17 -9.26
CA LEU A 152 4.18 9.10 -10.37
C LEU A 152 4.32 10.52 -9.83
N THR A 153 5.30 11.28 -10.33
CA THR A 153 5.47 12.70 -10.02
C THR A 153 4.53 13.52 -10.88
N GLY A 154 3.70 14.33 -10.26
CA GLY A 154 2.77 15.20 -10.97
C GLY A 154 3.47 16.31 -11.73
N THR A 155 2.85 16.70 -12.86
CA THR A 155 3.25 17.83 -13.71
C THR A 155 2.03 18.67 -14.03
N GLY A 156 2.23 19.90 -14.51
CA GLY A 156 1.13 20.80 -14.83
C GLY A 156 0.25 21.10 -13.62
N ASP A 157 -1.04 20.78 -13.69
CA ASP A 157 -2.01 21.01 -12.62
C ASP A 157 -1.73 20.19 -11.35
N LYS A 158 -0.93 19.13 -11.47
CA LYS A 158 -0.54 18.23 -10.37
C LYS A 158 0.85 18.51 -9.85
N ASP A 159 1.50 19.59 -10.32
CA ASP A 159 2.83 19.96 -9.82
C ASP A 159 2.84 20.12 -8.29
N GLY A 160 3.93 19.69 -7.67
CA GLY A 160 4.04 19.66 -6.21
C GLY A 160 3.38 18.46 -5.51
N LYS A 161 2.71 17.58 -6.26
CA LYS A 161 2.12 16.34 -5.74
C LYS A 161 2.77 15.12 -6.39
N SER A 162 2.79 14.00 -5.65
CA SER A 162 3.16 12.69 -6.19
C SER A 162 2.14 11.63 -5.76
N LEU A 163 1.84 10.75 -6.67
CA LEU A 163 0.98 9.60 -6.43
C LEU A 163 1.86 8.40 -6.08
N LEU A 164 1.84 8.00 -4.82
CA LEU A 164 2.52 6.82 -4.29
C LEU A 164 1.58 5.63 -4.37
N VAL A 165 2.04 4.54 -4.96
CA VAL A 165 1.33 3.27 -5.02
C VAL A 165 2.25 2.16 -4.52
N THR A 166 1.74 1.33 -3.63
CA THR A 166 2.47 0.15 -3.15
C THR A 166 1.66 -1.11 -3.38
N VAL A 167 2.34 -2.16 -3.81
CA VAL A 167 1.74 -3.48 -4.04
C VAL A 167 2.53 -4.48 -3.22
N THR A 168 1.86 -5.14 -2.28
CA THR A 168 2.48 -6.10 -1.35
C THR A 168 1.86 -7.48 -1.55
N GLY A 169 2.69 -8.50 -1.63
CA GLY A 169 2.27 -9.88 -1.79
C GLY A 169 3.40 -10.77 -2.28
N ALA A 170 3.13 -12.07 -2.48
CA ALA A 170 4.10 -13.00 -3.03
C ALA A 170 4.54 -12.59 -4.45
N PRO A 171 5.83 -12.69 -4.80
CA PRO A 171 6.41 -12.13 -6.03
C PRO A 171 5.63 -12.49 -7.29
N ILE A 172 5.41 -13.80 -7.54
CA ILE A 172 4.76 -14.33 -8.75
C ILE A 172 3.31 -13.83 -8.88
N GLN A 173 2.61 -13.68 -7.75
CA GLN A 173 1.20 -13.31 -7.73
C GLN A 173 0.99 -11.82 -7.84
N ARG A 174 1.94 -11.03 -7.33
CA ARG A 174 1.92 -9.57 -7.32
C ARG A 174 2.24 -8.97 -8.68
N GLN A 175 3.16 -9.61 -9.44
CA GLN A 175 3.70 -9.04 -10.66
C GLN A 175 2.62 -8.63 -11.69
N PRO A 176 1.61 -9.46 -12.03
CA PRO A 176 0.59 -9.06 -13.01
C PRO A 176 -0.20 -7.81 -12.57
N LEU A 177 -0.48 -7.69 -11.28
CA LEU A 177 -1.18 -6.53 -10.74
C LEU A 177 -0.29 -5.29 -10.74
N ALA A 178 1.00 -5.42 -10.39
CA ALA A 178 1.96 -4.33 -10.44
C ALA A 178 2.15 -3.82 -11.88
N GLU A 179 2.19 -4.71 -12.87
CA GLU A 179 2.25 -4.35 -14.29
C GLU A 179 0.98 -3.62 -14.75
N LEU A 180 -0.19 -4.08 -14.32
CA LEU A 180 -1.46 -3.40 -14.60
C LEU A 180 -1.47 -1.98 -14.04
N LEU A 181 -1.06 -1.81 -12.78
CA LEU A 181 -0.98 -0.51 -12.12
C LEU A 181 0.05 0.40 -12.80
N MET A 182 1.22 -0.13 -13.14
CA MET A 182 2.25 0.59 -13.88
C MET A 182 1.71 1.08 -15.23
N THR A 183 0.99 0.24 -15.97
CA THR A 183 0.40 0.61 -17.26
C THR A 183 -0.59 1.77 -17.12
N ASN A 184 -1.43 1.75 -16.08
CA ASN A 184 -2.35 2.86 -15.82
C ASN A 184 -1.61 4.14 -15.40
N LEU A 185 -0.51 4.03 -14.64
CA LEU A 185 0.33 5.18 -14.29
C LEU A 185 1.05 5.76 -15.52
N VAL A 186 1.53 4.91 -16.44
CA VAL A 186 2.14 5.38 -17.71
C VAL A 186 1.12 6.11 -18.56
N ARG A 187 -0.11 5.62 -18.62
CA ARG A 187 -1.20 6.29 -19.32
C ARG A 187 -1.49 7.66 -18.71
N GLU A 188 -1.55 7.75 -17.39
CA GLU A 188 -1.76 9.01 -16.67
C GLU A 188 -0.59 9.98 -16.88
N ASP A 189 0.66 9.53 -16.78
CA ASP A 189 1.84 10.35 -17.03
C ASP A 189 1.80 11.00 -18.42
N ARG A 190 1.44 10.22 -19.44
CA ARG A 190 1.27 10.72 -20.80
C ARG A 190 0.14 11.73 -20.93
N HIS A 191 -0.97 11.45 -20.25
CA HIS A 191 -2.12 12.38 -20.21
C HIS A 191 -1.71 13.72 -19.58
N LEU A 192 -0.97 13.71 -18.47
CA LEU A 192 -0.44 14.91 -17.83
C LEU A 192 0.55 15.69 -18.72
N GLN A 193 1.24 15.00 -19.63
CA GLN A 193 2.15 15.61 -20.61
C GLN A 193 1.40 16.14 -21.86
N GLY A 194 0.09 15.94 -21.93
CA GLY A 194 -0.73 16.35 -23.08
C GLY A 194 -0.74 15.36 -24.25
N ASP A 195 -0.15 14.18 -24.06
CA ASP A 195 -0.13 13.12 -25.06
C ASP A 195 -1.40 12.26 -24.96
N ASN A 196 -2.07 12.03 -26.08
CA ASN A 196 -3.20 11.11 -26.13
C ASN A 196 -2.68 9.68 -26.36
N VAL A 197 -2.57 8.90 -25.29
CA VAL A 197 -2.04 7.53 -25.34
C VAL A 197 -3.12 6.53 -24.96
N ASP A 198 -3.34 5.54 -25.84
CA ASP A 198 -4.22 4.43 -25.54
C ASP A 198 -3.54 3.42 -24.58
N TYR A 199 -4.37 2.52 -24.02
CA TYR A 199 -3.89 1.47 -23.10
C TYR A 199 -2.88 0.54 -23.75
N ALA A 200 -3.09 0.17 -25.02
CA ALA A 200 -2.22 -0.76 -25.73
C ALA A 200 -0.81 -0.19 -25.95
N ALA A 201 -0.69 1.11 -26.22
CA ALA A 201 0.58 1.81 -26.32
C ALA A 201 1.30 1.85 -24.96
N ALA A 202 0.60 2.17 -23.88
CA ALA A 202 1.15 2.17 -22.53
C ALA A 202 1.63 0.77 -22.10
N ALA A 203 0.85 -0.28 -22.37
CA ALA A 203 1.21 -1.65 -22.06
C ALA A 203 2.48 -2.11 -22.79
N ARG A 204 2.70 -1.70 -24.03
CA ARG A 204 3.94 -1.99 -24.77
C ARG A 204 5.15 -1.35 -24.12
N ILE A 205 5.04 -0.11 -23.67
CA ILE A 205 6.13 0.59 -22.97
C ILE A 205 6.54 -0.18 -21.72
N VAL A 206 5.56 -0.67 -20.95
CA VAL A 206 5.82 -1.46 -19.74
C VAL A 206 6.46 -2.81 -20.09
N ALA A 207 5.97 -3.51 -21.11
CA ALA A 207 6.51 -4.78 -21.56
C ALA A 207 7.96 -4.65 -22.05
N ASP A 208 8.26 -3.61 -22.83
CA ASP A 208 9.62 -3.36 -23.32
C ASP A 208 10.59 -3.02 -22.18
N SER A 209 10.15 -2.24 -21.19
CA SER A 209 10.96 -1.93 -20.01
C SER A 209 11.23 -3.16 -19.14
N GLY A 210 10.24 -4.05 -18.98
CA GLY A 210 10.36 -5.31 -18.25
C GLY A 210 11.31 -6.31 -18.94
N ALA A 211 11.26 -6.38 -20.26
CA ALA A 211 12.15 -7.26 -21.03
C ALA A 211 13.63 -6.83 -20.94
N ALA A 212 13.91 -5.53 -20.92
CA ALA A 212 15.25 -4.99 -20.73
C ALA A 212 15.83 -5.36 -19.36
N ASP A 213 15.00 -5.41 -18.32
CA ASP A 213 15.41 -5.77 -16.96
C ASP A 213 15.79 -7.25 -16.82
N ILE A 214 15.06 -8.15 -17.49
CA ILE A 214 15.38 -9.59 -17.48
C ILE A 214 16.72 -9.85 -18.20
N ALA A 215 17.00 -9.11 -19.27
CA ALA A 215 18.25 -9.22 -20.03
C ALA A 215 19.47 -8.65 -19.28
N ALA A 216 19.28 -7.64 -18.44
CA ALA A 216 20.34 -7.00 -17.66
C ALA A 216 20.65 -7.72 -16.33
N GLY A 217 19.75 -8.55 -15.84
CA GLY A 217 19.79 -9.16 -14.48
C GLY A 217 20.54 -10.48 -14.36
N ASN A 218 21.21 -11.01 -15.40
CA ASN A 218 21.90 -12.30 -15.27
C ASN A 218 23.33 -12.32 -15.86
N PRO A 219 24.31 -11.55 -15.31
CA PRO A 219 25.71 -11.72 -15.70
C PRO A 219 26.44 -12.88 -14.98
N ASP A 220 25.84 -13.52 -13.93
CA ASP A 220 26.56 -14.47 -13.06
C ASP A 220 26.01 -15.90 -13.08
N ALA A 221 25.27 -16.32 -14.11
CA ALA A 221 24.77 -17.71 -14.19
C ALA A 221 25.76 -18.70 -14.84
N ASP A 222 26.97 -18.27 -15.25
CA ASP A 222 28.02 -19.13 -15.79
C ASP A 222 29.28 -19.03 -14.93
N GLY A 223 29.37 -19.85 -13.90
CA GLY A 223 30.60 -19.93 -13.10
C GLY A 223 30.55 -20.90 -11.92
N GLY A 224 30.62 -22.22 -12.15
CA GLY A 224 30.84 -23.13 -11.05
C GLY A 224 30.54 -24.58 -11.37
#